data_f7d238c77a5fd5fe1c8310b0dfeca503
#
_entry.id   f7d238c77a5fd5fe1c8310b0dfeca503
#
_cell.length_a   1.000
_cell.length_b   1.000
_cell.length_c   1.000
_cell.angle_alpha   90.00
_cell.angle_beta   90.00
_cell.angle_gamma   90.00
#
_symmetry.space_group_name_H-M   'P 1'
#
loop_
_entity.id
_entity.type
_entity.pdbx_description
1 polymer ?
#
loop_
_entity_poly.entity_id
_entity_poly.type
_entity_poly.pdbx_seq_one_letter_code
_entity_poly.pdbx_strand_id
1 'polypeptide(L)'
;MIWCVDHDAQRRNMEIYTLRCVGMDAKGYDNAESFWEDLHKESPELILMDAALPGVDSLFLIKRIRQSSLAKDIPVIMKAKCSDELEIVRCLDSGADDCLGNPFGMMEMVSRVRAVLRRSKPQEAHEVLQAENIVLSLTERSVSVMGQVLQLSYKEFELLKLFMEHPGEVFSRKSLHDQIWGGHYNEKTRTVDIHIQTLRKKLGESGYLIESVKYIGYRMKKAP
;
A
#
# COMPACT_ATOMS: atom_id res chain seq x y z
N MET A 1 -2.76 7.79 -10.58
CA MET A 1 -1.87 8.33 -11.66
C MET A 1 -0.88 9.31 -11.07
N ILE A 2 0.41 9.22 -11.45
CA ILE A 2 1.48 10.12 -10.97
C ILE A 2 1.68 11.25 -11.97
N TRP A 3 1.85 12.48 -11.48
CA TRP A 3 2.12 13.63 -12.33
C TRP A 3 3.58 14.06 -12.23
N CYS A 4 4.28 14.09 -13.38
CA CYS A 4 5.67 14.51 -13.49
C CYS A 4 5.73 15.92 -14.05
N VAL A 5 6.09 16.91 -13.23
CA VAL A 5 6.23 18.29 -13.61
C VAL A 5 7.70 18.62 -13.77
N ASP A 6 8.16 18.81 -15.01
CA ASP A 6 9.55 19.03 -15.34
C ASP A 6 9.66 19.73 -16.71
N HIS A 7 10.42 20.79 -16.80
CA HIS A 7 10.62 21.52 -18.07
C HIS A 7 11.49 20.75 -19.06
N ASP A 8 12.41 19.90 -18.57
CA ASP A 8 13.26 19.05 -19.39
C ASP A 8 12.46 17.87 -19.97
N ALA A 9 12.19 17.91 -21.25
CA ALA A 9 11.40 16.89 -21.95
C ALA A 9 12.04 15.50 -21.89
N GLN A 10 13.38 15.40 -21.95
CA GLN A 10 14.07 14.13 -21.94
C GLN A 10 13.96 13.46 -20.56
N ARG A 11 14.21 14.21 -19.48
CA ARG A 11 14.09 13.73 -18.10
C ARG A 11 12.64 13.35 -17.79
N ARG A 12 11.69 14.22 -18.09
CA ARG A 12 10.25 13.97 -17.91
C ARG A 12 9.79 12.70 -18.62
N ASN A 13 10.18 12.50 -19.89
CA ASN A 13 9.80 11.29 -20.62
C ASN A 13 10.41 10.03 -20.04
N MET A 14 11.65 10.09 -19.54
CA MET A 14 12.31 8.97 -18.88
C MET A 14 11.62 8.61 -17.55
N GLU A 15 11.22 9.59 -16.75
CA GLU A 15 10.45 9.40 -15.51
C GLU A 15 9.13 8.70 -15.81
N ILE A 16 8.35 9.22 -16.76
CA ILE A 16 7.06 8.65 -17.17
C ILE A 16 7.23 7.22 -17.67
N TYR A 17 8.21 6.99 -18.56
CA TYR A 17 8.49 5.66 -19.08
C TYR A 17 8.82 4.67 -17.96
N THR A 18 9.70 5.07 -17.05
CA THR A 18 10.13 4.21 -15.93
C THR A 18 8.96 3.89 -15.01
N LEU A 19 8.13 4.87 -14.65
CA LEU A 19 6.95 4.65 -13.82
C LEU A 19 5.95 3.69 -14.47
N ARG A 20 5.71 3.83 -15.77
CA ARG A 20 4.83 2.93 -16.53
C ARG A 20 5.38 1.50 -16.62
N CYS A 21 6.70 1.34 -16.78
CA CYS A 21 7.34 0.02 -16.78
C CYS A 21 7.14 -0.75 -15.45
N VAL A 22 6.94 -0.05 -14.35
CA VAL A 22 6.69 -0.67 -13.03
C VAL A 22 5.20 -0.70 -12.65
N GLY A 23 4.31 -0.47 -13.62
CA GLY A 23 2.86 -0.57 -13.46
C GLY A 23 2.20 0.66 -12.83
N MET A 24 2.87 1.83 -12.86
CA MET A 24 2.31 3.08 -12.35
C MET A 24 1.95 4.00 -13.52
N ASP A 25 0.67 4.41 -13.60
CA ASP A 25 0.26 5.39 -14.60
C ASP A 25 0.89 6.76 -14.31
N ALA A 26 1.41 7.40 -15.36
CA ALA A 26 2.06 8.69 -15.24
C ALA A 26 1.71 9.64 -16.40
N LYS A 27 1.59 10.95 -16.07
CA LYS A 27 1.33 12.08 -16.99
C LYS A 27 2.37 13.15 -16.77
N GLY A 28 2.79 13.83 -17.84
CA GLY A 28 3.84 14.85 -17.79
C GLY A 28 3.31 16.25 -18.04
N TYR A 29 3.92 17.21 -17.37
CA TYR A 29 3.70 18.64 -17.55
C TYR A 29 5.04 19.34 -17.72
N ASP A 30 5.17 20.21 -18.68
CA ASP A 30 6.40 20.97 -18.98
C ASP A 30 6.46 22.33 -18.26
N ASN A 31 5.35 22.78 -17.73
CA ASN A 31 5.21 24.05 -17.03
C ASN A 31 4.17 23.99 -15.91
N ALA A 32 4.18 24.98 -15.04
CA ALA A 32 3.29 25.07 -13.90
C ALA A 32 1.84 25.47 -14.29
N GLU A 33 1.65 26.14 -15.41
CA GLU A 33 0.33 26.64 -15.85
C GLU A 33 -0.57 25.46 -16.26
N SER A 34 -0.13 24.65 -17.21
CA SER A 34 -0.85 23.47 -17.67
C SER A 34 -1.08 22.45 -16.55
N PHE A 35 -0.07 22.27 -15.65
CA PHE A 35 -0.22 21.46 -14.44
C PHE A 35 -1.36 21.99 -13.55
N TRP A 36 -1.38 23.30 -13.30
CA TRP A 36 -2.37 23.91 -12.42
C TRP A 36 -3.79 23.89 -12.99
N GLU A 37 -3.93 24.08 -14.30
CA GLU A 37 -5.22 23.97 -15.00
C GLU A 37 -5.83 22.57 -14.86
N ASP A 38 -5.02 21.55 -15.01
CA ASP A 38 -5.50 20.16 -14.92
C ASP A 38 -5.76 19.75 -13.47
N LEU A 39 -5.04 20.30 -12.49
CA LEU A 39 -5.26 20.04 -11.07
C LEU A 39 -6.66 20.44 -10.58
N HIS A 40 -7.33 21.37 -11.31
CA HIS A 40 -8.73 21.72 -11.04
C HIS A 40 -9.74 20.73 -11.63
N LYS A 41 -9.32 19.87 -12.56
CA LYS A 41 -10.18 18.92 -13.26
C LYS A 41 -10.02 17.50 -12.74
N GLU A 42 -8.80 17.12 -12.40
CA GLU A 42 -8.47 15.77 -11.93
C GLU A 42 -7.42 15.82 -10.81
N SER A 43 -7.41 14.83 -9.94
CA SER A 43 -6.49 14.73 -8.81
C SER A 43 -5.49 13.60 -9.02
N PRO A 44 -4.16 13.87 -9.02
CA PRO A 44 -3.15 12.81 -9.06
C PRO A 44 -3.01 12.14 -7.70
N GLU A 45 -2.46 10.93 -7.72
CA GLU A 45 -2.09 10.20 -6.49
C GLU A 45 -0.77 10.73 -5.88
N LEU A 46 0.09 11.34 -6.71
CA LEU A 46 1.37 11.93 -6.30
C LEU A 46 1.86 12.89 -7.38
N ILE A 47 2.50 13.95 -6.95
CA ILE A 47 3.19 14.92 -7.80
C ILE A 47 4.69 14.77 -7.63
N LEU A 48 5.42 14.56 -8.74
CA LEU A 48 6.86 14.59 -8.83
C LEU A 48 7.26 15.89 -9.52
N MET A 49 7.81 16.87 -8.80
CA MET A 49 7.98 18.26 -9.27
C MET A 49 9.45 18.66 -9.26
N ASP A 50 9.91 19.28 -10.36
CA ASP A 50 11.23 19.89 -10.42
C ASP A 50 11.26 21.20 -9.61
N ALA A 51 12.27 21.38 -8.77
CA ALA A 51 12.50 22.61 -8.04
C ALA A 51 12.90 23.78 -8.95
N ALA A 52 13.45 23.49 -10.13
CA ALA A 52 13.96 24.48 -11.09
C ALA A 52 13.01 24.71 -12.28
N LEU A 53 11.72 24.88 -12.02
CA LEU A 53 10.77 25.21 -13.09
C LEU A 53 10.99 26.66 -13.59
N PRO A 54 11.14 26.88 -14.92
CA PRO A 54 11.33 28.22 -15.45
C PRO A 54 10.14 29.15 -15.15
N GLY A 55 10.44 30.37 -14.74
CA GLY A 55 9.42 31.41 -14.53
C GLY A 55 8.54 31.27 -13.31
N VAL A 56 8.74 30.22 -12.48
CA VAL A 56 7.95 29.98 -11.28
C VAL A 56 8.83 29.56 -10.11
N ASP A 57 8.59 30.16 -8.96
CA ASP A 57 9.15 29.67 -7.70
C ASP A 57 8.40 28.38 -7.29
N SER A 58 9.05 27.24 -7.44
CA SER A 58 8.48 25.93 -7.13
C SER A 58 8.16 25.77 -5.65
N LEU A 59 8.86 26.46 -4.75
CA LEU A 59 8.55 26.47 -3.31
C LEU A 59 7.25 27.23 -3.05
N PHE A 60 7.01 28.32 -3.79
CA PHE A 60 5.73 29.01 -3.74
C PHE A 60 4.59 28.13 -4.27
N LEU A 61 4.85 27.38 -5.34
CA LEU A 61 3.88 26.44 -5.92
C LEU A 61 3.47 25.34 -4.93
N ILE A 62 4.41 24.77 -4.19
CA ILE A 62 4.09 23.79 -3.13
C ILE A 62 3.22 24.44 -2.04
N LYS A 63 3.59 25.60 -1.54
CA LYS A 63 2.78 26.31 -0.53
C LYS A 63 1.35 26.55 -1.03
N ARG A 64 1.19 26.91 -2.30
CA ARG A 64 -0.12 27.07 -2.93
C ARG A 64 -0.88 25.75 -3.03
N ILE A 65 -0.22 24.63 -3.35
CA ILE A 65 -0.82 23.29 -3.31
C ILE A 65 -1.33 22.98 -1.90
N ARG A 66 -0.53 23.22 -0.86
CA ARG A 66 -0.90 22.96 0.55
C ARG A 66 -2.01 23.87 1.07
N GLN A 67 -2.20 25.03 0.49
CA GLN A 67 -3.32 25.94 0.81
C GLN A 67 -4.59 25.64 0.01
N SER A 68 -4.51 24.82 -1.04
CA SER A 68 -5.66 24.44 -1.86
C SER A 68 -6.51 23.38 -1.15
N SER A 69 -7.82 23.62 -1.05
CA SER A 69 -8.76 22.60 -0.53
C SER A 69 -8.83 21.35 -1.40
N LEU A 70 -8.45 21.44 -2.68
CA LEU A 70 -8.50 20.35 -3.65
C LEU A 70 -7.23 19.49 -3.65
N ALA A 71 -6.08 20.07 -3.27
CA ALA A 71 -4.78 19.45 -3.50
C ALA A 71 -3.90 19.37 -2.25
N LYS A 72 -4.33 19.90 -1.10
CA LYS A 72 -3.52 19.96 0.14
C LYS A 72 -3.00 18.61 0.62
N ASP A 73 -3.77 17.54 0.37
CA ASP A 73 -3.47 16.19 0.83
C ASP A 73 -2.74 15.35 -0.24
N ILE A 74 -2.53 15.90 -1.45
CA ILE A 74 -1.79 15.21 -2.51
C ILE A 74 -0.30 15.20 -2.16
N PRO A 75 0.35 14.03 -2.11
CA PRO A 75 1.77 13.96 -1.81
C PRO A 75 2.62 14.57 -2.92
N VAL A 76 3.67 15.30 -2.53
CA VAL A 76 4.59 15.98 -3.43
C VAL A 76 6.02 15.55 -3.13
N ILE A 77 6.70 15.01 -4.13
CA ILE A 77 8.15 14.78 -4.10
C ILE A 77 8.81 15.87 -4.94
N MET A 78 9.74 16.62 -4.31
CA MET A 78 10.52 17.62 -5.01
C MET A 78 11.83 17.03 -5.55
N LYS A 79 12.18 17.41 -6.78
CA LYS A 79 13.49 17.13 -7.36
C LYS A 79 14.37 18.36 -7.19
N ALA A 80 15.31 18.32 -6.25
CA ALA A 80 16.21 19.43 -5.91
C ALA A 80 17.67 19.08 -6.24
N LYS A 81 18.56 20.06 -6.32
CA LYS A 81 19.99 19.79 -6.53
C LYS A 81 20.57 19.07 -5.31
N CYS A 82 21.17 17.90 -5.52
CA CYS A 82 21.76 17.07 -4.47
C CYS A 82 22.91 17.77 -3.70
N SER A 83 23.55 18.75 -4.33
CA SER A 83 24.70 19.47 -3.75
C SER A 83 24.32 20.64 -2.82
N ASP A 84 23.03 20.94 -2.68
CA ASP A 84 22.55 22.04 -1.86
C ASP A 84 21.62 21.54 -0.73
N GLU A 85 22.20 21.30 0.44
CA GLU A 85 21.46 20.89 1.64
C GLU A 85 20.37 21.89 2.01
N LEU A 86 20.64 23.19 1.83
CA LEU A 86 19.68 24.25 2.13
C LEU A 86 18.47 24.20 1.20
N GLU A 87 18.67 23.83 -0.07
CA GLU A 87 17.57 23.65 -1.02
C GLU A 87 16.66 22.49 -0.60
N ILE A 88 17.27 21.38 -0.18
CA ILE A 88 16.54 20.21 0.34
C ILE A 88 15.70 20.59 1.56
N VAL A 89 16.30 21.27 2.53
CA VAL A 89 15.61 21.74 3.74
C VAL A 89 14.44 22.66 3.36
N ARG A 90 14.66 23.63 2.48
CA ARG A 90 13.60 24.57 2.02
C ARG A 90 12.45 23.82 1.35
N CYS A 91 12.73 22.81 0.53
CA CYS A 91 11.70 21.98 -0.11
C CYS A 91 10.81 21.28 0.94
N LEU A 92 11.42 20.63 1.92
CA LEU A 92 10.71 19.93 2.99
C LEU A 92 9.92 20.91 3.89
N ASP A 93 10.53 22.01 4.31
CA ASP A 93 9.87 23.04 5.11
C ASP A 93 8.71 23.73 4.38
N SER A 94 8.74 23.76 3.04
CA SER A 94 7.65 24.29 2.21
C SER A 94 6.47 23.33 2.07
N GLY A 95 6.58 22.09 2.57
CA GLY A 95 5.51 21.11 2.58
C GLY A 95 5.68 19.96 1.58
N ALA A 96 6.88 19.72 1.05
CA ALA A 96 7.16 18.50 0.30
C ALA A 96 7.18 17.29 1.23
N ASP A 97 6.65 16.15 0.77
CA ASP A 97 6.63 14.89 1.53
C ASP A 97 7.96 14.13 1.45
N ASP A 98 8.72 14.39 0.39
CA ASP A 98 10.11 13.90 0.22
C ASP A 98 10.85 14.79 -0.77
N CYS A 99 12.18 14.68 -0.76
CA CYS A 99 13.06 15.37 -1.68
C CYS A 99 14.01 14.39 -2.36
N LEU A 100 14.07 14.44 -3.68
CA LEU A 100 14.92 13.60 -4.52
C LEU A 100 16.08 14.42 -5.07
N GLY A 101 17.31 14.08 -4.69
CA GLY A 101 18.51 14.82 -5.08
C GLY A 101 18.87 14.59 -6.55
N ASN A 102 18.84 15.62 -7.38
CA ASN A 102 19.20 15.57 -8.80
C ASN A 102 20.72 15.79 -9.00
N PRO A 103 21.46 14.89 -9.68
CA PRO A 103 21.00 13.70 -10.41
C PRO A 103 20.64 12.52 -9.51
N PHE A 104 19.62 11.77 -9.90
CA PHE A 104 19.13 10.60 -9.17
C PHE A 104 18.99 9.38 -10.11
N GLY A 105 19.01 8.20 -9.52
CA GLY A 105 18.72 6.95 -10.24
C GLY A 105 17.22 6.75 -10.44
N MET A 106 16.78 6.27 -11.61
CA MET A 106 15.38 6.02 -11.89
C MET A 106 14.75 5.01 -10.91
N MET A 107 15.49 4.01 -10.45
CA MET A 107 15.00 3.06 -9.44
C MET A 107 14.93 3.65 -8.04
N GLU A 108 15.78 4.62 -7.71
CA GLU A 108 15.64 5.40 -6.48
C GLU A 108 14.32 6.20 -6.51
N MET A 109 14.05 6.90 -7.61
CA MET A 109 12.78 7.62 -7.81
C MET A 109 11.58 6.70 -7.59
N VAL A 110 11.55 5.52 -8.24
CA VAL A 110 10.48 4.53 -8.06
C VAL A 110 10.33 4.11 -6.60
N SER A 111 11.43 3.88 -5.90
CA SER A 111 11.42 3.46 -4.49
C SER A 111 10.86 4.55 -3.59
N ARG A 112 11.22 5.81 -3.81
CA ARG A 112 10.70 6.97 -3.06
C ARG A 112 9.22 7.20 -3.35
N VAL A 113 8.81 7.15 -4.62
CA VAL A 113 7.39 7.24 -5.02
C VAL A 113 6.56 6.19 -4.28
N ARG A 114 7.00 4.92 -4.27
CA ARG A 114 6.33 3.85 -3.50
C ARG A 114 6.26 4.14 -2.01
N ALA A 115 7.35 4.63 -1.43
CA ALA A 115 7.42 4.94 -0.01
C ALA A 115 6.49 6.10 0.38
N VAL A 116 6.42 7.14 -0.44
CA VAL A 116 5.52 8.28 -0.23
C VAL A 116 4.07 7.85 -0.43
N LEU A 117 3.72 7.16 -1.50
CA LEU A 117 2.36 6.65 -1.73
C LEU A 117 1.87 5.72 -0.62
N ARG A 118 2.74 4.92 -0.02
CA ARG A 118 2.40 4.08 1.13
C ARG A 118 2.07 4.90 2.37
N ARG A 119 2.73 6.05 2.57
CA ARG A 119 2.50 6.95 3.71
C ARG A 119 1.33 7.89 3.52
N SER A 120 1.10 8.33 2.28
CA SER A 120 0.09 9.34 1.93
C SER A 120 -1.28 8.77 1.60
N LYS A 121 -1.36 7.49 1.23
CA LYS A 121 -2.68 6.87 1.30
C LYS A 121 -3.14 7.07 2.73
N PRO A 122 -4.31 7.73 2.98
CA PRO A 122 -4.93 7.68 4.30
C PRO A 122 -4.92 6.20 4.61
N GLN A 123 -4.21 5.85 5.69
CA GLN A 123 -3.97 4.47 6.13
C GLN A 123 -5.27 3.75 5.83
N GLU A 124 -5.32 3.06 4.66
CA GLU A 124 -6.55 2.38 4.21
C GLU A 124 -6.92 1.61 5.43
N ALA A 125 -8.02 1.99 6.03
CA ALA A 125 -8.38 1.70 7.40
C ALA A 125 -7.85 0.33 7.68
N HIS A 126 -6.77 0.22 8.47
CA HIS A 126 -5.90 -0.96 8.57
C HIS A 126 -6.71 -2.11 8.04
N GLU A 127 -6.32 -2.80 6.93
CA GLU A 127 -7.15 -3.90 6.47
C GLU A 127 -7.23 -4.83 7.65
N VAL A 128 -8.13 -4.47 8.54
CA VAL A 128 -8.40 -5.14 9.79
C VAL A 128 -9.62 -5.96 9.49
N LEU A 129 -9.40 -7.21 9.31
CA LEU A 129 -10.50 -8.15 9.29
C LEU A 129 -10.94 -8.36 10.75
N GLN A 130 -12.21 -8.23 11.00
CA GLN A 130 -12.78 -8.46 12.32
C GLN A 130 -13.86 -9.54 12.26
N ALA A 131 -13.74 -10.52 13.13
CA ALA A 131 -14.74 -11.55 13.33
C ALA A 131 -14.97 -11.74 14.84
N GLU A 132 -16.07 -11.24 15.34
CA GLU A 132 -16.36 -11.17 16.79
C GLU A 132 -15.21 -10.53 17.58
N ASN A 133 -14.53 -11.32 18.40
CA ASN A 133 -13.41 -10.88 19.25
C ASN A 133 -12.04 -11.03 18.58
N ILE A 134 -11.98 -11.53 17.35
CA ILE A 134 -10.74 -11.68 16.58
C ILE A 134 -10.55 -10.43 15.73
N VAL A 135 -9.39 -9.81 15.86
CA VAL A 135 -8.94 -8.67 15.04
C VAL A 135 -7.64 -9.08 14.36
N LEU A 136 -7.62 -9.06 13.03
CA LEU A 136 -6.48 -9.42 12.21
C LEU A 136 -6.05 -8.20 11.39
N SER A 137 -4.86 -7.66 11.64
CA SER A 137 -4.25 -6.58 10.86
C SER A 137 -3.43 -7.18 9.72
N LEU A 138 -3.84 -6.92 8.48
CA LEU A 138 -3.11 -7.37 7.29
C LEU A 138 -1.80 -6.61 7.11
N THR A 139 -1.81 -5.33 7.45
CA THR A 139 -0.65 -4.44 7.33
C THR A 139 0.46 -4.82 8.30
N GLU A 140 0.12 -5.05 9.58
CA GLU A 140 1.08 -5.40 10.63
C GLU A 140 1.35 -6.90 10.72
N ARG A 141 0.55 -7.72 9.98
CA ARG A 141 0.54 -9.19 10.11
C ARG A 141 0.37 -9.64 11.56
N SER A 142 -0.45 -8.93 12.31
CA SER A 142 -0.74 -9.19 13.71
C SER A 142 -2.16 -9.70 13.88
N VAL A 143 -2.38 -10.51 14.91
CA VAL A 143 -3.69 -11.02 15.31
C VAL A 143 -3.87 -10.76 16.78
N SER A 144 -5.05 -10.29 17.18
CA SER A 144 -5.44 -10.22 18.58
C SER A 144 -6.82 -10.85 18.81
N VAL A 145 -7.00 -11.43 19.98
CA VAL A 145 -8.29 -11.95 20.45
C VAL A 145 -8.59 -11.29 21.77
N MET A 146 -9.76 -10.64 21.90
CA MET A 146 -10.13 -9.86 23.08
C MET A 146 -9.05 -8.84 23.49
N GLY A 147 -8.35 -8.22 22.50
CA GLY A 147 -7.27 -7.26 22.72
C GLY A 147 -5.91 -7.87 23.09
N GLN A 148 -5.79 -9.19 23.25
CA GLN A 148 -4.51 -9.85 23.49
C GLN A 148 -3.88 -10.32 22.20
N VAL A 149 -2.62 -9.89 21.94
CA VAL A 149 -1.88 -10.26 20.73
C VAL A 149 -1.51 -11.76 20.79
N LEU A 150 -1.81 -12.45 19.68
CA LEU A 150 -1.47 -13.87 19.48
C LEU A 150 -0.31 -14.02 18.52
N GLN A 151 0.59 -14.95 18.83
CA GLN A 151 1.64 -15.35 17.90
C GLN A 151 1.17 -16.53 17.04
N LEU A 152 0.90 -16.24 15.76
CA LEU A 152 0.59 -17.26 14.77
C LEU A 152 1.81 -17.52 13.88
N SER A 153 1.96 -18.78 13.44
CA SER A 153 2.90 -19.09 12.35
C SER A 153 2.40 -18.48 11.03
N TYR A 154 3.29 -18.38 10.04
CA TYR A 154 2.92 -17.87 8.72
C TYR A 154 1.68 -18.56 8.15
N LYS A 155 1.63 -19.91 8.21
CA LYS A 155 0.51 -20.70 7.66
C LYS A 155 -0.78 -20.58 8.47
N GLU A 156 -0.70 -20.44 9.77
CA GLU A 156 -1.86 -20.19 10.63
C GLU A 156 -2.46 -18.80 10.36
N PHE A 157 -1.60 -17.79 10.15
CA PHE A 157 -2.04 -16.44 9.78
C PHE A 157 -2.76 -16.45 8.43
N GLU A 158 -2.17 -17.07 7.40
CA GLU A 158 -2.78 -17.13 6.06
C GLU A 158 -4.12 -17.90 6.07
N LEU A 159 -4.23 -18.99 6.86
CA LEU A 159 -5.49 -19.71 7.04
C LEU A 159 -6.56 -18.81 7.69
N LEU A 160 -6.20 -18.11 8.76
CA LEU A 160 -7.14 -17.23 9.46
C LEU A 160 -7.58 -16.07 8.54
N LYS A 161 -6.63 -15.46 7.84
CA LYS A 161 -6.89 -14.42 6.84
C LYS A 161 -7.91 -14.90 5.80
N LEU A 162 -7.64 -16.03 5.14
CA LEU A 162 -8.52 -16.59 4.11
C LEU A 162 -9.94 -16.82 4.63
N PHE A 163 -10.07 -17.34 5.83
CA PHE A 163 -11.37 -17.57 6.46
C PHE A 163 -12.10 -16.26 6.81
N MET A 164 -11.38 -15.25 7.26
CA MET A 164 -11.96 -13.95 7.61
C MET A 164 -12.32 -13.10 6.38
N GLU A 165 -11.63 -13.28 5.26
CA GLU A 165 -11.98 -12.67 3.96
C GLU A 165 -13.24 -13.30 3.35
N HIS A 166 -13.51 -14.58 3.67
CA HIS A 166 -14.62 -15.35 3.06
C HIS A 166 -15.53 -16.00 4.13
N PRO A 167 -16.18 -15.23 4.98
CA PRO A 167 -17.00 -15.78 6.07
C PRO A 167 -18.20 -16.56 5.51
N GLY A 168 -18.36 -17.79 6.00
CA GLY A 168 -19.41 -18.73 5.59
C GLY A 168 -19.10 -19.57 4.34
N GLU A 169 -18.04 -19.25 3.61
CA GLU A 169 -17.60 -20.07 2.49
C GLU A 169 -16.93 -21.36 2.98
N VAL A 170 -17.25 -22.48 2.30
CA VAL A 170 -16.69 -23.78 2.64
C VAL A 170 -15.49 -24.09 1.76
N PHE A 171 -14.34 -24.21 2.38
CA PHE A 171 -13.10 -24.59 1.71
C PHE A 171 -12.82 -26.07 1.87
N SER A 172 -12.57 -26.78 0.77
CA SER A 172 -12.10 -28.17 0.84
C SER A 172 -10.66 -28.21 1.36
N ARG A 173 -10.26 -29.38 1.94
CA ARG A 173 -8.86 -29.57 2.38
C ARG A 173 -7.86 -29.38 1.25
N LYS A 174 -8.22 -29.81 0.05
CA LYS A 174 -7.40 -29.62 -1.14
C LYS A 174 -7.27 -28.13 -1.48
N SER A 175 -8.38 -27.38 -1.53
CA SER A 175 -8.38 -25.94 -1.83
C SER A 175 -7.55 -25.16 -0.79
N LEU A 176 -7.69 -25.45 0.50
CA LEU A 176 -6.88 -24.83 1.56
C LEU A 176 -5.38 -25.14 1.38
N HIS A 177 -5.05 -26.39 1.05
CA HIS A 177 -3.67 -26.78 0.83
C HIS A 177 -3.07 -26.06 -0.38
N ASP A 178 -3.77 -26.06 -1.52
CA ASP A 178 -3.29 -25.46 -2.77
C ASP A 178 -3.07 -23.94 -2.60
N GLN A 179 -3.98 -23.24 -1.92
CA GLN A 179 -3.89 -21.80 -1.69
C GLN A 179 -2.81 -21.40 -0.68
N ILE A 180 -2.63 -22.20 0.40
CA ILE A 180 -1.76 -21.82 1.51
C ILE A 180 -0.35 -22.41 1.40
N TRP A 181 -0.22 -23.65 0.94
CA TRP A 181 1.10 -24.33 0.84
C TRP A 181 1.66 -24.35 -0.57
N GLY A 182 0.77 -24.36 -1.58
CA GLY A 182 1.17 -24.63 -2.97
C GLY A 182 1.61 -26.06 -3.21
N GLY A 183 1.72 -26.47 -4.47
CA GLY A 183 2.23 -27.81 -4.83
C GLY A 183 1.16 -28.91 -4.81
N HIS A 184 1.61 -30.15 -4.88
CA HIS A 184 0.71 -31.30 -4.99
C HIS A 184 0.08 -31.68 -3.64
N TYR A 185 -1.24 -31.56 -3.57
CA TYR A 185 -2.00 -32.05 -2.42
C TYR A 185 -1.96 -33.56 -2.38
N ASN A 186 -1.59 -34.10 -1.20
CA ASN A 186 -1.66 -35.52 -0.92
C ASN A 186 -2.76 -35.77 0.12
N GLU A 187 -3.80 -36.50 -0.24
CA GLU A 187 -4.95 -36.79 0.63
C GLU A 187 -4.57 -37.52 1.95
N LYS A 188 -3.43 -38.19 1.96
CA LYS A 188 -2.92 -38.86 3.17
C LYS A 188 -2.28 -37.90 4.17
N THR A 189 -1.99 -36.67 3.79
CA THR A 189 -1.39 -35.69 4.69
C THR A 189 -2.46 -35.03 5.55
N ARG A 190 -2.20 -34.97 6.87
CA ARG A 190 -3.03 -34.22 7.82
C ARG A 190 -2.58 -32.78 8.04
N THR A 191 -1.80 -32.24 7.12
CA THR A 191 -1.18 -30.93 7.29
C THR A 191 -2.22 -29.82 7.57
N VAL A 192 -3.29 -29.75 6.78
CA VAL A 192 -4.37 -28.79 6.98
C VAL A 192 -5.04 -28.99 8.33
N ASP A 193 -5.42 -30.24 8.66
CA ASP A 193 -6.14 -30.55 9.89
C ASP A 193 -5.32 -30.19 11.15
N ILE A 194 -4.00 -30.45 11.13
CA ILE A 194 -3.10 -30.10 12.23
C ILE A 194 -3.03 -28.58 12.42
N HIS A 195 -2.86 -27.80 11.34
CA HIS A 195 -2.81 -26.35 11.43
C HIS A 195 -4.13 -25.74 11.88
N ILE A 196 -5.26 -26.28 11.41
CA ILE A 196 -6.60 -25.86 11.89
C ILE A 196 -6.76 -26.18 13.40
N GLN A 197 -6.33 -27.35 13.84
CA GLN A 197 -6.40 -27.71 15.26
C GLN A 197 -5.54 -26.78 16.12
N THR A 198 -4.30 -26.48 15.67
CA THR A 198 -3.40 -25.57 16.38
C THR A 198 -3.94 -24.14 16.39
N LEU A 199 -4.47 -23.68 15.25
CA LEU A 199 -5.07 -22.37 15.13
C LEU A 199 -6.27 -22.21 16.08
N ARG A 200 -7.20 -23.17 16.10
CA ARG A 200 -8.33 -23.18 17.05
C ARG A 200 -7.85 -23.11 18.51
N LYS A 201 -6.82 -23.87 18.85
CA LYS A 201 -6.26 -23.87 20.20
C LYS A 201 -5.70 -22.49 20.59
N LYS A 202 -5.00 -21.84 19.65
CA LYS A 202 -4.44 -20.48 19.87
C LYS A 202 -5.54 -19.42 19.98
N LEU A 203 -6.60 -19.52 19.19
CA LEU A 203 -7.75 -18.63 19.25
C LEU A 203 -8.59 -18.80 20.53
N GLY A 204 -8.33 -19.83 21.32
CA GLY A 204 -9.04 -20.07 22.57
C GLY A 204 -10.54 -20.22 22.38
N GLU A 205 -11.33 -19.47 23.14
CA GLU A 205 -12.79 -19.49 23.02
C GLU A 205 -13.28 -19.13 21.62
N SER A 206 -12.59 -18.21 20.91
CA SER A 206 -12.96 -17.82 19.54
C SER A 206 -12.66 -18.91 18.49
N GLY A 207 -11.95 -19.98 18.84
CA GLY A 207 -11.66 -21.10 17.94
C GLY A 207 -12.89 -21.81 17.37
N TYR A 208 -14.06 -21.70 18.02
CA TYR A 208 -15.32 -22.27 17.53
C TYR A 208 -15.82 -21.60 16.25
N LEU A 209 -15.33 -20.41 15.93
CA LEU A 209 -15.67 -19.71 14.69
C LEU A 209 -15.19 -20.47 13.45
N ILE A 210 -14.13 -21.28 13.57
CA ILE A 210 -13.68 -22.15 12.49
C ILE A 210 -14.41 -23.49 12.64
N GLU A 211 -15.37 -23.77 11.78
CA GLU A 211 -16.17 -24.99 11.80
C GLU A 211 -15.63 -26.06 10.86
N SER A 212 -15.80 -27.31 11.26
CA SER A 212 -15.57 -28.45 10.37
C SER A 212 -16.84 -28.77 9.60
N VAL A 213 -16.75 -28.80 8.27
CA VAL A 213 -17.83 -29.28 7.41
C VAL A 213 -17.54 -30.74 7.06
N LYS A 214 -18.40 -31.64 7.56
CA LYS A 214 -18.21 -33.08 7.46
C LYS A 214 -17.96 -33.54 6.03
N TYR A 215 -16.92 -34.32 5.83
CA TYR A 215 -16.44 -34.85 4.53
C TYR A 215 -15.92 -33.83 3.52
N ILE A 216 -16.02 -32.53 3.77
CA ILE A 216 -15.60 -31.47 2.83
C ILE A 216 -14.34 -30.79 3.32
N GLY A 217 -14.40 -30.07 4.44
CA GLY A 217 -13.29 -29.25 4.91
C GLY A 217 -13.67 -28.34 6.06
N TYR A 218 -13.42 -27.05 5.89
CA TYR A 218 -13.57 -26.05 6.95
C TYR A 218 -14.20 -24.76 6.42
N ARG A 219 -14.83 -24.00 7.31
CA ARG A 219 -15.33 -22.66 7.06
C ARG A 219 -15.23 -21.80 8.32
N MET A 220 -15.25 -20.50 8.17
CA MET A 220 -15.53 -19.58 9.26
C MET A 220 -17.05 -19.31 9.33
N LYS A 221 -17.59 -19.25 10.52
CA LYS A 221 -18.99 -18.82 10.75
C LYS A 221 -19.17 -17.40 10.21
N LYS A 222 -20.34 -17.13 9.64
CA LYS A 222 -20.75 -15.74 9.43
C LYS A 222 -21.09 -15.15 10.80
N ALA A 223 -20.65 -13.91 11.04
CA ALA A 223 -21.22 -13.14 12.14
C ALA A 223 -22.73 -13.00 11.96
N PRO A 224 -23.53 -13.06 13.03
CA PRO A 224 -24.97 -12.88 12.96
C PRO A 224 -25.38 -11.53 12.38
#